data_454c34b947a1f9321be4a2b763781498
#
_entry.id   454c34b947a1f9321be4a2b763781498
#
_cell.length_a   1.000
_cell.length_b   1.000
_cell.length_c   1.000
_cell.angle_alpha   90.00
_cell.angle_beta   90.00
_cell.angle_gamma   90.00
#
_symmetry.space_group_name_H-M   'P 1'
#
loop_
_entity.id
_entity.type
_entity.pdbx_description
1 polymer ?
#
loop_
_entity_poly.entity_id
_entity_poly.type
_entity_poly.pdbx_seq_one_letter_code
_entity_poly.pdbx_strand_id
1 'polypeptide(L)'
;GYIYFPMPQAEASEYAFAEGNLETGRIELVFGDWNKRNSAVVNFDNVLYYHRAGVGLCEYDKATGKETVKVPMDVYYADVSYTKDYIFLRTLDSADFNQCVLLAYDRDYNLLGKLELEKIGLRFPFLEYTTANAIYLSADGGTITHYIDPHHLDRLELIQLVDPTARSHG
;
A
#
# COMPACT_ATOMS: atom_id res chain seq x y z
N GLY A 1 3.98 -19.83 6.58
CA GLY A 1 3.68 -18.52 6.02
C GLY A 1 3.80 -18.47 4.50
N TYR A 2 3.31 -17.40 3.90
CA TYR A 2 3.30 -17.20 2.45
C TYR A 2 3.98 -15.89 2.09
N ILE A 3 4.61 -15.87 0.92
CA ILE A 3 5.09 -14.64 0.27
C ILE A 3 4.43 -14.51 -1.10
N TYR A 4 4.26 -13.27 -1.55
CA TYR A 4 3.63 -12.95 -2.84
C TYR A 4 4.60 -12.10 -3.67
N PHE A 5 4.77 -12.46 -4.93
CA PHE A 5 5.72 -11.78 -5.81
C PHE A 5 5.31 -11.86 -7.28
N PRO A 6 5.65 -10.83 -8.07
CA PRO A 6 5.49 -10.90 -9.52
C PRO A 6 6.53 -11.86 -10.10
N MET A 7 6.09 -12.79 -10.94
CA MET A 7 6.96 -13.74 -11.64
C MET A 7 6.95 -13.44 -13.14
N PRO A 8 8.10 -13.12 -13.73
CA PRO A 8 8.20 -12.90 -15.17
C PRO A 8 7.75 -14.16 -15.94
N GLN A 9 6.99 -13.96 -17.01
CA GLN A 9 6.62 -14.99 -17.94
C GLN A 9 7.58 -15.02 -19.13
N ALA A 10 7.43 -15.99 -20.02
CA ALA A 10 8.29 -16.17 -21.18
C ALA A 10 8.29 -14.96 -22.15
N GLU A 11 7.19 -14.23 -22.21
CA GLU A 11 7.10 -12.98 -22.94
C GLU A 11 7.42 -11.80 -22.00
N ALA A 12 8.37 -10.95 -22.40
CA ALA A 12 8.96 -9.91 -21.54
C ALA A 12 7.99 -8.83 -21.03
N SER A 13 6.76 -8.78 -21.55
CA SER A 13 5.72 -7.84 -21.12
C SER A 13 4.74 -8.43 -20.11
N GLU A 14 4.77 -9.74 -19.90
CA GLU A 14 3.81 -10.44 -19.05
C GLU A 14 4.39 -10.80 -17.70
N TYR A 15 3.61 -10.56 -16.67
CA TYR A 15 3.87 -10.99 -15.31
C TYR A 15 2.70 -11.82 -14.81
N ALA A 16 3.02 -12.95 -14.22
CA ALA A 16 2.10 -13.66 -13.36
C ALA A 16 2.35 -13.25 -11.90
N PHE A 17 1.35 -13.42 -11.08
CA PHE A 17 1.46 -13.23 -9.65
C PHE A 17 1.55 -14.58 -8.96
N ALA A 18 2.61 -14.79 -8.20
CA ALA A 18 2.91 -16.07 -7.57
C ALA A 18 2.80 -16.00 -6.05
N GLU A 19 2.38 -17.10 -5.47
CA GLU A 19 2.42 -17.37 -4.04
C GLU A 19 3.52 -18.41 -3.75
N GLY A 20 4.41 -18.09 -2.83
CA GLY A 20 5.43 -19.02 -2.32
C GLY A 20 5.08 -19.46 -0.90
N ASN A 21 5.01 -20.75 -0.67
CA ASN A 21 4.86 -21.32 0.66
C ASN A 21 6.25 -21.43 1.31
N LEU A 22 6.47 -20.70 2.40
CA LEU A 22 7.77 -20.63 3.08
C LEU A 22 8.15 -21.92 3.82
N GLU A 23 7.19 -22.78 4.14
CA GLU A 23 7.43 -24.03 4.83
C GLU A 23 7.81 -25.17 3.86
N THR A 24 7.12 -25.22 2.72
CA THR A 24 7.31 -26.30 1.74
C THR A 24 8.20 -25.92 0.57
N GLY A 25 8.46 -24.62 0.38
CA GLY A 25 9.17 -24.10 -0.80
C GLY A 25 8.37 -24.18 -2.10
N ARG A 26 7.10 -24.56 -2.04
CA ARG A 26 6.25 -24.67 -3.23
C ARG A 26 5.83 -23.30 -3.73
N ILE A 27 5.89 -23.10 -5.05
CA ILE A 27 5.47 -21.88 -5.73
C ILE A 27 4.29 -22.23 -6.63
N GLU A 28 3.23 -21.43 -6.52
CA GLU A 28 2.02 -21.55 -7.32
C GLU A 28 1.64 -20.21 -7.95
N LEU A 29 1.14 -20.25 -9.18
CA LEU A 29 0.59 -19.05 -9.82
C LEU A 29 -0.82 -18.80 -9.27
N VAL A 30 -1.07 -17.55 -8.87
CA VAL A 30 -2.37 -17.10 -8.37
C VAL A 30 -3.15 -16.38 -9.46
N PHE A 31 -2.48 -15.47 -10.18
CA PHE A 31 -3.05 -14.74 -11.31
C PHE A 31 -2.12 -14.85 -12.51
N GLY A 32 -2.70 -15.07 -13.69
CA GLY A 32 -1.95 -15.10 -14.94
C GLY A 32 -1.68 -13.73 -15.58
N ASP A 33 -2.40 -12.71 -15.15
CA ASP A 33 -2.40 -11.37 -15.75
C ASP A 33 -2.13 -10.33 -14.68
N TRP A 34 -0.85 -10.17 -14.30
CA TRP A 34 -0.44 -9.24 -13.26
C TRP A 34 0.32 -8.04 -13.84
N ASN A 35 -0.21 -6.85 -13.64
CA ASN A 35 0.46 -5.62 -14.03
C ASN A 35 1.52 -5.23 -12.99
N LYS A 36 2.72 -4.82 -13.42
CA LYS A 36 3.80 -4.30 -12.57
C LYS A 36 3.41 -3.14 -11.65
N ARG A 37 2.33 -2.43 -11.97
CA ARG A 37 1.85 -1.26 -11.22
C ARG A 37 0.93 -1.62 -10.06
N ASN A 38 0.62 -2.88 -9.89
CA ASN A 38 -0.17 -3.30 -8.77
C ASN A 38 0.66 -3.22 -7.48
N SER A 39 0.00 -2.83 -6.40
CA SER A 39 0.62 -2.75 -5.08
C SER A 39 0.92 -4.13 -4.50
N ALA A 40 1.65 -4.13 -3.39
CA ALA A 40 1.88 -5.35 -2.62
C ALA A 40 0.56 -6.03 -2.22
N VAL A 41 0.58 -7.35 -2.25
CA VAL A 41 -0.57 -8.18 -1.86
C VAL A 41 -0.42 -8.65 -0.44
N VAL A 42 -1.51 -8.64 0.30
CA VAL A 42 -1.60 -9.15 1.66
C VAL A 42 -2.67 -10.24 1.73
N ASN A 43 -2.37 -11.32 2.43
CA ASN A 43 -3.29 -12.42 2.65
C ASN A 43 -3.83 -12.38 4.08
N PHE A 44 -5.15 -12.28 4.20
CA PHE A 44 -5.88 -12.50 5.45
C PHE A 44 -6.99 -13.52 5.21
N ASP A 45 -7.02 -14.60 5.98
CA ASP A 45 -8.07 -15.61 5.96
C ASP A 45 -8.42 -16.15 4.55
N ASN A 46 -7.39 -16.45 3.74
CA ASN A 46 -7.50 -16.90 2.36
C ASN A 46 -8.10 -15.89 1.36
N VAL A 47 -8.22 -14.64 1.75
CA VAL A 47 -8.55 -13.53 0.87
C VAL A 47 -7.30 -12.69 0.63
N LEU A 48 -7.01 -12.41 -0.63
CA LEU A 48 -5.94 -11.51 -1.02
C LEU A 48 -6.49 -10.10 -1.16
N TYR A 49 -5.79 -9.13 -0.59
CA TYR A 49 -6.12 -7.71 -0.60
C TYR A 49 -5.02 -6.95 -1.33
N TYR A 50 -5.39 -6.14 -2.31
CA TYR A 50 -4.45 -5.38 -3.12
C TYR A 50 -5.10 -4.18 -3.80
N HIS A 51 -4.28 -3.24 -4.24
CA HIS A 51 -4.68 -2.20 -5.18
C HIS A 51 -4.29 -2.64 -6.60
N ARG A 52 -5.26 -2.60 -7.51
CA ARG A 52 -5.04 -2.85 -8.94
C ARG A 52 -5.04 -1.52 -9.70
N ALA A 53 -3.96 -1.26 -10.42
CA ALA A 53 -3.75 0.00 -11.16
C ALA A 53 -4.88 0.29 -12.14
N GLY A 54 -5.49 1.48 -12.04
CA GLY A 54 -6.61 1.90 -12.88
C GLY A 54 -7.95 1.20 -12.58
N VAL A 55 -8.01 0.36 -11.55
CA VAL A 55 -9.21 -0.40 -11.18
C VAL A 55 -9.68 -0.06 -9.76
N GLY A 56 -8.78 -0.12 -8.77
CA GLY A 56 -9.11 0.22 -7.40
C GLY A 56 -8.65 -0.79 -6.35
N LEU A 57 -9.23 -0.72 -5.18
CA LEU A 57 -9.01 -1.70 -4.11
C LEU A 57 -9.81 -2.97 -4.38
N CYS A 58 -9.12 -4.09 -4.38
CA CYS A 58 -9.67 -5.39 -4.76
C CYS A 58 -9.48 -6.43 -3.66
N GLU A 59 -10.39 -7.39 -3.65
CA GLU A 59 -10.27 -8.64 -2.93
C GLU A 59 -10.28 -9.81 -3.92
N TYR A 60 -9.47 -10.81 -3.67
CA TYR A 60 -9.47 -12.06 -4.40
C TYR A 60 -9.67 -13.23 -3.43
N ASP A 61 -10.76 -13.94 -3.60
CA ASP A 61 -11.06 -15.15 -2.84
C ASP A 61 -10.30 -16.33 -3.46
N LYS A 62 -9.34 -16.87 -2.72
CA LYS A 62 -8.51 -18.00 -3.18
C LYS A 62 -9.31 -19.29 -3.35
N ALA A 63 -10.38 -19.47 -2.59
CA ALA A 63 -11.19 -20.68 -2.66
C ALA A 63 -12.05 -20.74 -3.93
N THR A 64 -12.57 -19.58 -4.37
CA THR A 64 -13.46 -19.48 -5.53
C THR A 64 -12.78 -18.96 -6.79
N GLY A 65 -11.60 -18.36 -6.65
CA GLY A 65 -10.90 -17.70 -7.75
C GLY A 65 -11.58 -16.40 -8.22
N LYS A 66 -12.43 -15.81 -7.38
CA LYS A 66 -13.20 -14.61 -7.74
C LYS A 66 -12.53 -13.34 -7.25
N GLU A 67 -12.28 -12.41 -8.18
CA GLU A 67 -11.92 -11.03 -7.88
C GLU A 67 -13.17 -10.17 -7.69
N THR A 68 -13.15 -9.30 -6.69
CA THR A 68 -14.18 -8.29 -6.44
C THR A 68 -13.54 -6.93 -6.24
N VAL A 69 -13.97 -5.93 -7.00
CA VAL A 69 -13.56 -4.54 -6.80
C VAL A 69 -14.40 -3.94 -5.68
N LYS A 70 -13.76 -3.55 -4.59
CA LYS A 70 -14.42 -3.01 -3.40
C LYS A 70 -14.53 -1.50 -3.43
N VAL A 71 -13.48 -0.81 -3.86
CA VAL A 71 -13.46 0.64 -4.03
C VAL A 71 -12.92 0.94 -5.43
N PRO A 72 -13.79 1.23 -6.40
CA PRO A 72 -13.36 1.65 -7.73
C PRO A 72 -12.60 2.98 -7.65
N MET A 73 -11.43 3.06 -8.30
CA MET A 73 -10.67 4.29 -8.41
C MET A 73 -9.74 4.24 -9.64
N ASP A 74 -9.69 5.35 -10.38
CA ASP A 74 -8.80 5.50 -11.52
C ASP A 74 -7.43 6.05 -11.05
N VAL A 75 -6.72 5.24 -10.29
CA VAL A 75 -5.39 5.55 -9.75
C VAL A 75 -4.42 4.48 -10.22
N TYR A 76 -3.34 4.92 -10.86
CA TYR A 76 -2.31 4.02 -11.38
C TYR A 76 -1.14 3.82 -10.43
N TYR A 77 -0.82 4.84 -9.62
CA TYR A 77 0.28 4.78 -8.67
C TYR A 77 -0.26 4.92 -7.25
N ALA A 78 -0.11 3.89 -6.48
CA ALA A 78 -0.50 3.88 -5.09
C ALA A 78 0.43 2.99 -4.27
N ASP A 79 0.76 3.45 -3.07
CA ASP A 79 1.28 2.59 -2.01
C ASP A 79 0.11 2.21 -1.11
N VAL A 80 0.00 0.93 -0.82
CA VAL A 80 -1.08 0.42 0.04
C VAL A 80 -0.47 -0.35 1.20
N SER A 81 -1.02 -0.12 2.37
CA SER A 81 -0.71 -0.90 3.56
C SER A 81 -2.00 -1.40 4.19
N TYR A 82 -2.03 -2.68 4.46
CA TYR A 82 -3.16 -3.37 5.10
C TYR A 82 -2.78 -3.77 6.51
N THR A 83 -3.58 -3.36 7.47
CA THR A 83 -3.51 -3.85 8.84
C THR A 83 -4.74 -4.70 9.15
N LYS A 84 -4.80 -5.26 10.36
CA LYS A 84 -5.96 -6.00 10.81
C LYS A 84 -7.24 -5.15 10.76
N ASP A 85 -7.14 -3.87 11.10
CA ASP A 85 -8.30 -3.00 11.31
C ASP A 85 -8.48 -1.94 10.22
N TYR A 86 -7.42 -1.62 9.45
CA TYR A 86 -7.40 -0.49 8.52
C TYR A 86 -6.75 -0.82 7.18
N ILE A 87 -7.10 -0.02 6.18
CA ILE A 87 -6.43 0.04 4.89
C ILE A 87 -5.95 1.48 4.69
N PHE A 88 -4.66 1.66 4.45
CA PHE A 88 -4.05 2.95 4.15
C PHE A 88 -3.58 2.98 2.72
N LEU A 89 -3.96 4.01 1.99
CA LEU A 89 -3.63 4.19 0.60
C LEU A 89 -3.02 5.58 0.40
N ARG A 90 -1.76 5.61 -0.04
CA ARG A 90 -1.15 6.84 -0.55
C ARG A 90 -1.28 6.84 -2.07
N THR A 91 -2.01 7.80 -2.60
CA THR A 91 -2.14 8.01 -4.04
C THR A 91 -1.18 9.09 -4.51
N LEU A 92 -0.77 8.96 -5.77
CA LEU A 92 0.00 9.96 -6.48
C LEU A 92 -0.79 10.36 -7.72
N ASP A 93 -1.01 11.65 -7.94
CA ASP A 93 -1.59 12.12 -9.19
C ASP A 93 -0.58 11.92 -10.33
N SER A 94 -1.02 11.29 -11.41
CA SER A 94 -0.15 11.03 -12.57
C SER A 94 0.19 12.28 -13.38
N ALA A 95 -0.65 13.31 -13.29
CA ALA A 95 -0.46 14.59 -13.97
C ALA A 95 0.36 15.58 -13.14
N ASP A 96 0.25 15.49 -11.82
CA ASP A 96 0.99 16.34 -10.89
C ASP A 96 1.52 15.50 -9.71
N PHE A 97 2.79 15.11 -9.80
CA PHE A 97 3.47 14.33 -8.76
C PHE A 97 3.56 15.00 -7.40
N ASN A 98 3.21 16.29 -7.29
CA ASN A 98 3.13 16.98 -6.01
C ASN A 98 1.80 16.73 -5.28
N GLN A 99 0.78 16.22 -5.97
CA GLN A 99 -0.52 15.93 -5.37
C GLN A 99 -0.55 14.52 -4.79
N CYS A 100 -0.03 14.39 -3.59
CA CYS A 100 -0.12 13.16 -2.82
C CYS A 100 -1.27 13.23 -1.82
N VAL A 101 -2.08 12.21 -1.79
CA VAL A 101 -3.21 12.07 -0.85
C VAL A 101 -3.07 10.77 -0.07
N LEU A 102 -3.17 10.85 1.25
CA LEU A 102 -3.34 9.69 2.11
C LEU A 102 -4.82 9.48 2.38
N LEU A 103 -5.31 8.29 2.08
CA LEU A 103 -6.66 7.83 2.38
C LEU A 103 -6.60 6.72 3.43
N ALA A 104 -7.55 6.72 4.34
CA ALA A 104 -7.70 5.67 5.32
C ALA A 104 -9.12 5.10 5.27
N TYR A 105 -9.19 3.79 5.20
CA TYR A 105 -10.44 3.03 5.21
C TYR A 105 -10.45 2.06 6.39
N ASP A 106 -11.65 1.75 6.89
CA ASP A 106 -11.83 0.56 7.72
C ASP A 106 -11.84 -0.72 6.86
N ARG A 107 -11.99 -1.88 7.49
CA ARG A 107 -12.01 -3.16 6.76
C ARG A 107 -13.31 -3.42 5.98
N ASP A 108 -14.35 -2.63 6.22
CA ASP A 108 -15.59 -2.64 5.46
C ASP A 108 -15.57 -1.65 4.28
N TYR A 109 -14.39 -1.03 4.03
CA TYR A 109 -14.15 -0.04 2.97
C TYR A 109 -14.89 1.29 3.15
N ASN A 110 -15.25 1.63 4.37
CA ASN A 110 -15.72 2.97 4.68
C ASN A 110 -14.52 3.92 4.77
N LEU A 111 -14.60 5.05 4.08
CA LEU A 111 -13.57 6.07 4.16
C LEU A 111 -13.63 6.75 5.53
N LEU A 112 -12.55 6.64 6.30
CA LEU A 112 -12.42 7.22 7.62
C LEU A 112 -11.77 8.60 7.60
N GLY A 113 -10.86 8.83 6.68
CA GLY A 113 -10.15 10.09 6.58
C GLY A 113 -9.39 10.26 5.28
N LYS A 114 -9.13 11.53 4.94
CA LYS A 114 -8.35 11.96 3.79
C LYS A 114 -7.41 13.08 4.23
N LEU A 115 -6.13 12.95 3.89
CA LEU A 115 -5.12 13.96 4.14
C LEU A 115 -4.41 14.31 2.84
N GLU A 116 -4.50 15.56 2.42
CA GLU A 116 -3.72 16.10 1.32
C GLU A 116 -2.32 16.45 1.85
N LEU A 117 -1.33 15.61 1.51
CA LEU A 117 0.00 15.67 2.11
C LEU A 117 0.78 16.94 1.74
N GLU A 118 0.50 17.51 0.58
CA GLU A 118 1.09 18.78 0.16
C GLU A 118 0.67 19.95 1.08
N LYS A 119 -0.58 19.97 1.54
CA LYS A 119 -1.08 21.04 2.44
C LYS A 119 -0.38 21.07 3.78
N ILE A 120 0.24 19.98 4.19
CA ILE A 120 1.04 19.89 5.42
C ILE A 120 2.55 19.95 5.14
N GLY A 121 2.94 20.33 3.92
CA GLY A 121 4.33 20.55 3.54
C GLY A 121 5.11 19.28 3.19
N LEU A 122 4.45 18.14 3.03
CA LEU A 122 5.10 16.90 2.61
C LEU A 122 5.09 16.75 1.09
N ARG A 123 6.26 16.71 0.50
CA ARG A 123 6.46 16.42 -0.92
C ARG A 123 6.93 14.99 -1.09
N PHE A 124 6.27 14.25 -1.98
CA PHE A 124 6.63 12.87 -2.32
C PHE A 124 6.91 11.96 -1.11
N PRO A 125 6.07 11.97 -0.07
CA PRO A 125 6.28 11.06 1.03
C PRO A 125 5.99 9.63 0.59
N PHE A 126 6.78 8.69 1.10
CA PHE A 126 6.53 7.26 0.92
C PHE A 126 5.82 6.69 2.14
N LEU A 127 4.89 5.79 1.89
CA LEU A 127 4.27 4.99 2.94
C LEU A 127 5.23 3.86 3.31
N GLU A 128 6.01 4.09 4.37
CA GLU A 128 7.08 3.15 4.77
C GLU A 128 6.52 1.87 5.37
N TYR A 129 5.74 2.02 6.41
CA TYR A 129 5.04 0.90 7.05
C TYR A 129 3.92 1.40 7.97
N THR A 130 3.06 0.48 8.34
CA THR A 130 1.98 0.74 9.29
C THR A 130 2.00 -0.26 10.43
N THR A 131 1.57 0.19 11.59
CA THR A 131 1.33 -0.64 12.76
C THR A 131 -0.13 -0.46 13.20
N ALA A 132 -0.55 -1.20 14.24
CA ALA A 132 -1.87 -0.97 14.82
C ALA A 132 -2.06 0.45 15.40
N ASN A 133 -0.96 1.15 15.67
CA ASN A 133 -0.97 2.44 16.39
C ASN A 133 -0.45 3.62 15.57
N ALA A 134 0.19 3.39 14.43
CA ALA A 134 0.80 4.48 13.67
C ALA A 134 0.98 4.16 12.19
N ILE A 135 0.97 5.22 11.39
CA ILE A 135 1.35 5.24 9.99
C ILE A 135 2.65 6.01 9.89
N TYR A 136 3.65 5.44 9.23
CA TYR A 136 4.95 6.06 9.03
C TYR A 136 5.13 6.47 7.58
N LEU A 137 5.36 7.76 7.38
CA LEU A 137 5.63 8.36 6.08
C LEU A 137 7.06 8.90 6.08
N SER A 138 7.87 8.51 5.12
CA SER A 138 9.17 9.15 4.90
C SER A 138 9.06 10.26 3.87
N ALA A 139 9.81 11.33 4.09
CA ALA A 139 9.94 12.47 3.18
C ALA A 139 11.42 12.90 3.12
N ASP A 140 11.72 13.84 2.23
CA ASP A 140 13.06 14.44 2.11
C ASP A 140 14.19 13.40 1.93
N GLY A 141 13.95 12.41 1.09
CA GLY A 141 14.93 11.35 0.81
C GLY A 141 15.11 10.36 1.96
N GLY A 142 14.12 10.22 2.84
CA GLY A 142 14.15 9.32 3.97
C GLY A 142 14.85 9.83 5.21
N THR A 143 15.26 11.11 5.22
CA THR A 143 15.93 11.73 6.38
C THR A 143 14.98 12.10 7.50
N ILE A 144 13.71 12.30 7.16
CA ILE A 144 12.65 12.67 8.11
C ILE A 144 11.53 11.66 8.00
N THR A 145 11.15 11.09 9.13
CA THR A 145 10.00 10.19 9.24
C THR A 145 8.89 10.90 10.01
N HIS A 146 7.72 10.90 9.44
CA HIS A 146 6.51 11.42 10.06
C HIS A 146 5.64 10.26 10.50
N TYR A 147 4.98 10.43 11.62
CA TYR A 147 4.06 9.44 12.13
C TYR A 147 2.66 10.02 12.26
N ILE A 148 1.65 9.22 11.93
CA ILE A 148 0.23 9.58 12.02
C ILE A 148 -0.47 8.50 12.84
N ASP A 149 -1.19 8.94 13.88
CA ASP A 149 -1.99 8.02 14.69
C ASP A 149 -3.25 7.59 13.91
N PRO A 150 -3.41 6.30 13.56
CA PRO A 150 -4.58 5.82 12.83
C PRO A 150 -5.87 5.91 13.64
N HIS A 151 -5.81 6.03 14.96
CA HIS A 151 -6.98 6.18 15.84
C HIS A 151 -7.53 7.60 15.87
N HIS A 152 -6.79 8.58 15.32
CA HIS A 152 -7.15 9.99 15.26
C HIS A 152 -7.14 10.50 13.82
N LEU A 153 -7.65 9.72 12.88
CA LEU A 153 -7.67 10.04 11.45
C LEU A 153 -8.45 11.32 11.12
N ASP A 154 -9.39 11.70 11.92
CA ASP A 154 -10.14 12.97 11.84
C ASP A 154 -9.29 14.20 12.15
N ARG A 155 -8.19 14.03 12.88
CA ARG A 155 -7.27 15.09 13.27
C ARG A 155 -5.92 15.04 12.56
N LEU A 156 -5.51 13.90 12.08
CA LEU A 156 -4.27 13.62 11.35
C LEU A 156 -3.10 14.49 11.84
N GLU A 157 -2.78 14.39 13.13
CA GLU A 157 -1.64 15.07 13.71
C GLU A 157 -0.36 14.44 13.19
N LEU A 158 0.48 15.25 12.56
CA LEU A 158 1.76 14.82 12.03
C LEU A 158 2.84 15.09 13.07
N ILE A 159 3.45 14.04 13.58
CA ILE A 159 4.60 14.16 14.48
C ILE A 159 5.85 13.83 13.69
N GLN A 160 6.76 14.77 13.62
CA GLN A 160 8.06 14.57 13.01
C GLN A 160 8.97 13.78 13.93
N LEU A 161 9.42 12.61 13.44
CA LEU A 161 10.45 11.82 14.10
C LEU A 161 11.80 12.16 13.47
N VAL A 162 12.70 12.68 14.26
CA VAL A 162 14.08 12.92 13.83
C VAL A 162 14.87 11.64 14.07
N ASP A 163 15.49 11.11 13.02
CA ASP A 163 16.40 9.98 13.15
C ASP A 163 17.56 10.36 14.07
N PRO A 164 17.70 9.74 15.24
CA PRO A 164 18.79 10.05 16.16
C PRO A 164 20.18 9.67 15.61
N THR A 165 20.24 8.85 14.55
CA THR A 165 21.50 8.47 13.90
C THR A 165 21.97 9.47 12.85
N ALA A 166 21.10 10.38 12.40
CA ALA A 166 21.44 11.45 11.49
C ALA A 166 22.33 12.56 12.14
N ARG A 167 22.75 12.39 13.39
CA ARG A 167 23.72 13.26 14.05
C ARG A 167 25.12 12.95 13.59
N SER A 168 25.74 13.95 12.97
CA SER A 168 27.16 14.14 12.74
C SER A 168 27.75 13.50 11.49
N HIS A 169 27.55 14.14 10.37
CA HIS A 169 28.69 14.46 9.49
C HIS A 169 28.69 15.97 9.29
N GLY A 170 29.00 16.67 10.38
CA GLY A 170 29.41 18.05 10.33
C GLY A 170 30.93 18.13 10.29
#